data_b1941eac3c0d3882580bea6266b6f2c1
#
_entry.id   b1941eac3c0d3882580bea6266b6f2c1
#
_cell.length_a   1.000
_cell.length_b   1.000
_cell.length_c   1.000
_cell.angle_alpha   90.00
_cell.angle_beta   90.00
_cell.angle_gamma   90.00
#
_symmetry.space_group_name_H-M   'P 1'
#
loop_
_entity.id
_entity.type
_entity.pdbx_description
1 polymer ?
#
loop_
_entity_poly.entity_id
_entity_poly.type
_entity_poly.pdbx_seq_one_letter_code
_entity_poly.pdbx_strand_id
1 'polypeptide(L)'
;MSFTAKWKFDGVLAGIILAWFVVGRLFFSAWDLDLYFTRASATLAFLFLSATLSLGPLSRLWRPATHFIFNRRHLGVTTWALGVFHATLVMHYGAKWKPSNLLIALPEERFLGIPFPLFGAAALAILTVMAATSWDYFFHAWGAPVWKRLHMLVYVAYGLLVIHALTRFASDPGPISWKIAVPFFAVVGTVAALHVAAALKEARKDRAGRPREDGLIPLGDFSWLAEGQATTASAGGERIAIVRFEGALYALSNVCTHQNGPLGEGFVRDGYLECPWHGYQFDPRTGQSPPGFDDRVPTYRIVTVAGITYLKP
;
A
#
# COMPACT_ATOMS: atom_id res chain seq x y z
N MET A 1 3.34 17.49 -3.11
CA MET A 1 3.54 17.15 -4.55
C MET A 1 2.82 18.22 -5.37
N SER A 2 3.52 18.90 -6.29
CA SER A 2 2.92 19.96 -7.10
C SER A 2 1.80 19.39 -8.01
N PHE A 3 0.83 20.21 -8.36
CA PHE A 3 -0.29 19.85 -9.27
C PHE A 3 0.23 19.24 -10.59
N THR A 4 1.30 19.80 -11.13
CA THR A 4 1.99 19.32 -12.35
C THR A 4 2.56 17.89 -12.22
N ALA A 5 2.99 17.47 -11.03
CA ALA A 5 3.52 16.12 -10.82
C ALA A 5 2.42 15.06 -10.79
N LYS A 6 1.21 15.39 -10.32
CA LYS A 6 0.04 14.48 -10.36
C LYS A 6 -0.39 14.18 -11.80
N TRP A 7 -0.51 15.21 -12.64
CA TRP A 7 -0.86 15.05 -14.06
C TRP A 7 0.14 14.21 -14.85
N LYS A 8 1.44 14.36 -14.55
CA LYS A 8 2.47 13.52 -15.18
C LYS A 8 2.30 12.06 -14.81
N PHE A 9 1.97 11.77 -13.55
CA PHE A 9 1.74 10.39 -13.11
C PHE A 9 0.50 9.78 -13.77
N ASP A 10 -0.60 10.52 -13.84
CA ASP A 10 -1.83 10.06 -14.50
C ASP A 10 -1.60 9.82 -16.00
N GLY A 11 -0.81 10.68 -16.65
CA GLY A 11 -0.38 10.49 -18.04
C GLY A 11 0.45 9.21 -18.24
N VAL A 12 1.36 8.91 -17.32
CA VAL A 12 2.14 7.67 -17.34
C VAL A 12 1.23 6.45 -17.15
N LEU A 13 0.28 6.49 -16.20
CA LEU A 13 -0.70 5.41 -16.01
C LEU A 13 -1.54 5.17 -17.28
N ALA A 14 -2.05 6.24 -17.88
CA ALA A 14 -2.80 6.16 -19.14
C ALA A 14 -1.95 5.54 -20.27
N GLY A 15 -0.69 5.95 -20.38
CA GLY A 15 0.27 5.39 -21.33
C GLY A 15 0.52 3.89 -21.09
N ILE A 16 0.68 3.46 -19.86
CA ILE A 16 0.85 2.04 -19.49
C ILE A 16 -0.42 1.25 -19.87
N ILE A 17 -1.61 1.77 -19.57
CA ILE A 17 -2.88 1.11 -19.89
C ILE A 17 -3.02 0.95 -21.41
N LEU A 18 -2.78 2.03 -22.15
CA LEU A 18 -2.84 1.99 -23.61
C LEU A 18 -1.84 0.99 -24.20
N ALA A 19 -0.58 1.06 -23.76
CA ALA A 19 0.46 0.15 -24.19
C ALA A 19 0.10 -1.31 -23.87
N TRP A 20 -0.45 -1.58 -22.68
CA TRP A 20 -0.90 -2.93 -22.29
C TRP A 20 -1.94 -3.50 -23.26
N PHE A 21 -2.95 -2.71 -23.60
CA PHE A 21 -4.00 -3.17 -24.52
C PHE A 21 -3.50 -3.26 -25.96
N VAL A 22 -2.68 -2.33 -26.44
CA VAL A 22 -2.18 -2.34 -27.82
C VAL A 22 -1.15 -3.46 -28.03
N VAL A 23 -0.11 -3.48 -27.18
CA VAL A 23 0.98 -4.47 -27.30
C VAL A 23 0.46 -5.89 -26.99
N GLY A 24 -0.35 -6.03 -25.94
CA GLY A 24 -0.95 -7.32 -25.60
C GLY A 24 -1.78 -7.90 -26.75
N ARG A 25 -2.50 -7.05 -27.51
CA ARG A 25 -3.26 -7.50 -28.69
C ARG A 25 -2.38 -8.08 -29.78
N LEU A 26 -1.15 -7.62 -29.93
CA LEU A 26 -0.20 -8.18 -30.90
C LEU A 26 0.22 -9.61 -30.51
N PHE A 27 0.39 -9.88 -29.22
CA PHE A 27 0.75 -11.22 -28.72
C PHE A 27 -0.42 -12.20 -28.67
N PHE A 28 -1.64 -11.71 -28.46
CA PHE A 28 -2.86 -12.52 -28.36
C PHE A 28 -3.81 -12.26 -29.54
N SER A 29 -3.27 -12.09 -30.74
CA SER A 29 -4.02 -11.79 -31.97
C SER A 29 -5.03 -12.85 -32.33
N ALA A 30 -4.80 -14.13 -31.96
CA ALA A 30 -5.69 -15.26 -32.22
C ALA A 30 -6.93 -15.29 -31.29
N TRP A 31 -6.98 -14.50 -30.23
CA TRP A 31 -8.15 -14.45 -29.35
C TRP A 31 -9.24 -13.54 -29.92
N ASP A 32 -10.50 -13.90 -29.67
CA ASP A 32 -11.61 -12.99 -29.93
C ASP A 32 -11.47 -11.71 -29.11
N LEU A 33 -11.95 -10.60 -29.63
CA LEU A 33 -11.76 -9.29 -29.01
C LEU A 33 -12.37 -9.21 -27.60
N ASP A 34 -13.57 -9.77 -27.42
CA ASP A 34 -14.27 -9.82 -26.15
C ASP A 34 -13.50 -10.63 -25.10
N LEU A 35 -13.00 -11.81 -25.46
CA LEU A 35 -12.16 -12.64 -24.61
C LEU A 35 -10.85 -11.93 -24.25
N TYR A 36 -10.21 -11.30 -25.25
CA TYR A 36 -8.97 -10.57 -25.04
C TYR A 36 -9.15 -9.42 -24.06
N PHE A 37 -10.11 -8.51 -24.31
CA PHE A 37 -10.32 -7.35 -23.44
C PHE A 37 -10.76 -7.75 -22.04
N THR A 38 -11.59 -8.78 -21.90
CA THR A 38 -12.01 -9.32 -20.60
C THR A 38 -10.82 -9.81 -19.77
N ARG A 39 -9.93 -10.60 -20.38
CA ARG A 39 -8.75 -11.14 -19.68
C ARG A 39 -7.67 -10.09 -19.46
N ALA A 40 -7.41 -9.23 -20.43
CA ALA A 40 -6.41 -8.18 -20.35
C ALA A 40 -6.74 -7.15 -19.26
N SER A 41 -8.01 -6.73 -19.14
CA SER A 41 -8.45 -5.78 -18.10
C SER A 41 -8.36 -6.38 -16.70
N ALA A 42 -8.78 -7.64 -16.51
CA ALA A 42 -8.64 -8.35 -15.24
C ALA A 42 -7.19 -8.47 -14.80
N THR A 43 -6.31 -8.87 -15.72
CA THR A 43 -4.88 -9.04 -15.44
C THR A 43 -4.24 -7.72 -15.06
N LEU A 44 -4.51 -6.64 -15.80
CA LEU A 44 -3.96 -5.32 -15.50
C LEU A 44 -4.47 -4.77 -14.17
N ALA A 45 -5.77 -4.92 -13.87
CA ALA A 45 -6.34 -4.55 -12.59
C ALA A 45 -5.65 -5.29 -11.43
N PHE A 46 -5.43 -6.60 -11.57
CA PHE A 46 -4.75 -7.40 -10.56
C PHE A 46 -3.29 -6.99 -10.36
N LEU A 47 -2.56 -6.68 -11.46
CA LEU A 47 -1.19 -6.18 -11.39
C LEU A 47 -1.10 -4.84 -10.68
N PHE A 48 -2.02 -3.91 -10.96
CA PHE A 48 -2.06 -2.61 -10.29
C PHE A 48 -2.43 -2.73 -8.81
N LEU A 49 -3.35 -3.64 -8.45
CA LEU A 49 -3.65 -3.91 -7.05
C LEU A 49 -2.44 -4.51 -6.32
N SER A 50 -1.76 -5.47 -6.96
CA SER A 50 -0.54 -6.08 -6.42
C SER A 50 0.58 -5.06 -6.23
N ALA A 51 0.77 -4.15 -7.20
CA ALA A 51 1.71 -3.04 -7.09
C ALA A 51 1.33 -2.11 -5.91
N THR A 52 0.05 -1.74 -5.80
CA THR A 52 -0.47 -0.89 -4.71
C THR A 52 -0.19 -1.50 -3.33
N LEU A 53 -0.43 -2.81 -3.18
CA LEU A 53 -0.14 -3.55 -1.94
C LEU A 53 1.36 -3.67 -1.66
N SER A 54 2.18 -3.77 -2.69
CA SER A 54 3.64 -3.90 -2.57
C SER A 54 4.32 -2.60 -2.16
N LEU A 55 3.76 -1.42 -2.45
CA LEU A 55 4.40 -0.12 -2.18
C LEU A 55 4.71 0.08 -0.69
N GLY A 56 3.83 -0.34 0.22
CA GLY A 56 4.06 -0.21 1.65
C GLY A 56 5.21 -1.06 2.19
N PRO A 57 5.19 -2.37 1.98
CA PRO A 57 6.30 -3.23 2.34
C PRO A 57 7.61 -2.83 1.67
N LEU A 58 7.56 -2.50 0.37
CA LEU A 58 8.73 -2.13 -0.40
C LEU A 58 9.39 -0.85 0.15
N SER A 59 8.63 0.17 0.53
CA SER A 59 9.18 1.41 1.10
C SER A 59 9.90 1.17 2.43
N ARG A 60 9.45 0.20 3.24
CA ARG A 60 10.12 -0.21 4.48
C ARG A 60 11.42 -0.98 4.22
N LEU A 61 11.49 -1.74 3.12
CA LEU A 61 12.66 -2.51 2.74
C LEU A 61 13.69 -1.65 1.99
N TRP A 62 13.21 -0.77 1.12
CA TRP A 62 14.02 0.06 0.21
C TRP A 62 13.52 1.51 0.19
N ARG A 63 14.29 2.41 0.83
CA ARG A 63 13.91 3.83 1.05
C ARG A 63 13.48 4.58 -0.22
N PRO A 64 14.13 4.44 -1.39
CA PRO A 64 13.69 5.16 -2.59
C PRO A 64 12.25 4.87 -3.01
N ALA A 65 11.70 3.69 -2.66
CA ALA A 65 10.29 3.36 -2.94
C ALA A 65 9.29 4.24 -2.18
N THR A 66 9.73 4.98 -1.16
CA THR A 66 8.89 5.92 -0.40
C THR A 66 8.28 7.00 -1.30
N HIS A 67 8.99 7.42 -2.34
CA HIS A 67 8.49 8.41 -3.30
C HIS A 67 7.24 7.96 -4.06
N PHE A 68 7.00 6.66 -4.18
CA PHE A 68 5.83 6.10 -4.87
C PHE A 68 4.60 5.95 -3.98
N ILE A 69 4.74 6.08 -2.66
CA ILE A 69 3.62 5.94 -1.71
C ILE A 69 2.52 6.96 -1.97
N PHE A 70 2.88 8.18 -2.38
CA PHE A 70 1.94 9.25 -2.73
C PHE A 70 0.97 8.87 -3.86
N ASN A 71 1.34 7.91 -4.69
CA ASN A 71 0.58 7.51 -5.87
C ASN A 71 -0.39 6.34 -5.61
N ARG A 72 -0.46 5.83 -4.37
CA ARG A 72 -1.34 4.70 -4.01
C ARG A 72 -2.80 4.95 -4.33
N ARG A 73 -3.27 6.18 -4.10
CA ARG A 73 -4.66 6.56 -4.38
C ARG A 73 -4.96 6.46 -5.88
N HIS A 74 -4.10 7.02 -6.72
CA HIS A 74 -4.25 6.95 -8.17
C HIS A 74 -4.25 5.51 -8.68
N LEU A 75 -3.29 4.69 -8.22
CA LEU A 75 -3.24 3.26 -8.55
C LEU A 75 -4.49 2.52 -8.06
N GLY A 76 -4.95 2.76 -6.85
CA GLY A 76 -6.14 2.12 -6.28
C GLY A 76 -7.42 2.45 -7.04
N VAL A 77 -7.64 3.74 -7.36
CA VAL A 77 -8.80 4.17 -8.16
C VAL A 77 -8.73 3.63 -9.58
N THR A 78 -7.54 3.61 -10.19
CA THR A 78 -7.34 3.02 -11.52
C THR A 78 -7.60 1.50 -11.51
N THR A 79 -7.16 0.80 -10.45
CA THR A 79 -7.49 -0.62 -10.24
C THR A 79 -8.99 -0.86 -10.22
N TRP A 80 -9.72 -0.05 -9.44
CA TRP A 80 -11.17 -0.13 -9.37
C TRP A 80 -11.82 0.12 -10.74
N ALA A 81 -11.42 1.17 -11.47
CA ALA A 81 -11.95 1.48 -12.78
C ALA A 81 -11.75 0.34 -13.80
N LEU A 82 -10.55 -0.29 -13.80
CA LEU A 82 -10.27 -1.47 -14.61
C LEU A 82 -11.11 -2.69 -14.17
N GLY A 83 -11.34 -2.85 -12.87
CA GLY A 83 -12.23 -3.88 -12.33
C GLY A 83 -13.68 -3.69 -12.75
N VAL A 84 -14.20 -2.45 -12.74
CA VAL A 84 -15.53 -2.11 -13.27
C VAL A 84 -15.60 -2.40 -14.76
N PHE A 85 -14.59 -2.00 -15.53
CA PHE A 85 -14.52 -2.28 -16.97
C PHE A 85 -14.54 -3.80 -17.23
N HIS A 86 -13.73 -4.58 -16.50
CA HIS A 86 -13.76 -6.04 -16.57
C HIS A 86 -15.14 -6.62 -16.27
N ALA A 87 -15.77 -6.18 -15.16
CA ALA A 87 -17.10 -6.67 -14.79
C ALA A 87 -18.18 -6.30 -15.83
N THR A 88 -18.07 -5.13 -16.46
CA THR A 88 -18.96 -4.70 -17.54
C THR A 88 -18.83 -5.64 -18.75
N LEU A 89 -17.60 -5.99 -19.13
CA LEU A 89 -17.37 -6.96 -20.23
C LEU A 89 -17.93 -8.36 -19.89
N VAL A 90 -17.72 -8.83 -18.67
CA VAL A 90 -18.30 -10.11 -18.19
C VAL A 90 -19.82 -10.07 -18.23
N MET A 91 -20.45 -8.98 -17.81
CA MET A 91 -21.90 -8.83 -17.86
C MET A 91 -22.42 -8.76 -19.29
N HIS A 92 -21.71 -8.09 -20.18
CA HIS A 92 -22.12 -7.97 -21.59
C HIS A 92 -21.96 -9.27 -22.36
N TYR A 93 -20.77 -9.85 -22.38
CA TYR A 93 -20.45 -11.01 -23.20
C TYR A 93 -20.78 -12.33 -22.51
N GLY A 94 -20.45 -12.48 -21.22
CA GLY A 94 -20.67 -13.72 -20.47
C GLY A 94 -22.09 -13.87 -19.96
N ALA A 95 -22.59 -12.90 -19.21
CA ALA A 95 -23.89 -12.99 -18.55
C ALA A 95 -25.05 -12.43 -19.38
N LYS A 96 -24.79 -11.78 -20.55
CA LYS A 96 -25.80 -11.16 -21.40
C LYS A 96 -26.78 -10.26 -20.63
N TRP A 97 -26.22 -9.45 -19.72
CA TRP A 97 -26.94 -8.56 -18.79
C TRP A 97 -27.93 -9.24 -17.85
N LYS A 98 -27.83 -10.57 -17.64
CA LYS A 98 -28.63 -11.31 -16.68
C LYS A 98 -27.75 -11.77 -15.52
N PRO A 99 -27.80 -11.10 -14.34
CA PRO A 99 -26.95 -11.45 -13.19
C PRO A 99 -27.12 -12.91 -12.73
N SER A 100 -28.32 -13.48 -12.92
CA SER A 100 -28.59 -14.90 -12.62
C SER A 100 -27.66 -15.87 -13.38
N ASN A 101 -27.19 -15.49 -14.57
CA ASN A 101 -26.27 -16.32 -15.35
C ASN A 101 -24.89 -16.47 -14.68
N LEU A 102 -24.50 -15.54 -13.81
CA LEU A 102 -23.27 -15.65 -13.00
C LEU A 102 -23.35 -16.76 -11.93
N LEU A 103 -24.57 -17.21 -11.61
CA LEU A 103 -24.81 -18.30 -10.66
C LEU A 103 -24.78 -19.67 -11.35
N ILE A 104 -24.88 -19.69 -12.69
CA ILE A 104 -24.84 -20.89 -13.50
C ILE A 104 -23.37 -21.19 -13.78
N ALA A 105 -22.76 -21.96 -12.88
CA ALA A 105 -21.37 -22.39 -13.00
C ALA A 105 -21.30 -23.92 -12.89
N LEU A 106 -20.42 -24.52 -13.68
CA LEU A 106 -20.14 -25.95 -13.60
C LEU A 106 -19.53 -26.30 -12.22
N PRO A 107 -19.60 -27.57 -11.76
CA PRO A 107 -19.00 -27.96 -10.46
C PRO A 107 -17.52 -27.56 -10.33
N GLU A 108 -16.74 -27.72 -11.39
CA GLU A 108 -15.32 -27.34 -11.50
C GLU A 108 -15.07 -25.83 -11.43
N GLU A 109 -16.09 -25.03 -11.74
CA GLU A 109 -16.05 -23.56 -11.65
C GLU A 109 -16.50 -23.04 -10.28
N ARG A 110 -16.52 -23.90 -9.26
CA ARG A 110 -16.94 -23.59 -7.90
C ARG A 110 -15.82 -23.82 -6.89
N PHE A 111 -15.69 -22.91 -5.98
CA PHE A 111 -14.84 -23.07 -4.81
C PHE A 111 -15.72 -23.18 -3.55
N LEU A 112 -15.62 -24.29 -2.83
CA LEU A 112 -16.54 -24.60 -1.69
C LEU A 112 -18.02 -24.48 -2.06
N GLY A 113 -18.40 -24.89 -3.26
CA GLY A 113 -19.78 -24.80 -3.76
C GLY A 113 -20.22 -23.42 -4.26
N ILE A 114 -19.36 -22.39 -4.13
CA ILE A 114 -19.65 -21.01 -4.55
C ILE A 114 -19.11 -20.77 -5.96
N PRO A 115 -19.92 -20.29 -6.92
CA PRO A 115 -19.46 -19.93 -8.26
C PRO A 115 -18.34 -18.86 -8.23
N PHE A 116 -17.26 -19.06 -9.02
CA PHE A 116 -16.11 -18.16 -9.02
C PHE A 116 -16.44 -16.69 -9.33
N PRO A 117 -17.45 -16.34 -10.15
CA PRO A 117 -17.74 -14.93 -10.42
C PRO A 117 -18.19 -14.16 -9.17
N LEU A 118 -18.79 -14.85 -8.17
CA LEU A 118 -19.23 -14.21 -6.93
C LEU A 118 -18.06 -13.71 -6.09
N PHE A 119 -16.90 -14.39 -6.11
CA PHE A 119 -15.70 -13.90 -5.44
C PHE A 119 -15.19 -12.60 -6.09
N GLY A 120 -15.22 -12.52 -7.43
CA GLY A 120 -14.88 -11.29 -8.15
C GLY A 120 -15.87 -10.15 -7.86
N ALA A 121 -17.18 -10.46 -7.84
CA ALA A 121 -18.20 -9.46 -7.52
C ALA A 121 -18.06 -8.93 -6.07
N ALA A 122 -17.82 -9.82 -5.10
CA ALA A 122 -17.58 -9.41 -3.71
C ALA A 122 -16.32 -8.55 -3.57
N ALA A 123 -15.23 -8.93 -4.23
CA ALA A 123 -14.01 -8.12 -4.25
C ALA A 123 -14.26 -6.74 -4.87
N LEU A 124 -14.97 -6.67 -6.00
CA LEU A 124 -15.30 -5.41 -6.66
C LEU A 124 -16.19 -4.52 -5.78
N ALA A 125 -17.15 -5.10 -5.04
CA ALA A 125 -17.98 -4.36 -4.09
C ALA A 125 -17.12 -3.71 -2.99
N ILE A 126 -16.17 -4.45 -2.41
CA ILE A 126 -15.22 -3.90 -1.43
C ILE A 126 -14.38 -2.77 -2.06
N LEU A 127 -13.80 -3.00 -3.23
CA LEU A 127 -13.01 -1.99 -3.93
C LEU A 127 -13.83 -0.75 -4.29
N THR A 128 -15.14 -0.89 -4.59
CA THR A 128 -16.05 0.23 -4.86
C THR A 128 -16.24 1.10 -3.62
N VAL A 129 -16.49 0.49 -2.46
CA VAL A 129 -16.58 1.22 -1.19
C VAL A 129 -15.26 1.94 -0.90
N MET A 130 -14.11 1.27 -1.10
CA MET A 130 -12.80 1.87 -0.88
C MET A 130 -12.52 3.02 -1.84
N ALA A 131 -12.85 2.89 -3.14
CA ALA A 131 -12.69 3.95 -4.12
C ALA A 131 -13.57 5.16 -3.78
N ALA A 132 -14.84 4.94 -3.45
CA ALA A 132 -15.77 6.00 -3.05
C ALA A 132 -15.29 6.76 -1.80
N THR A 133 -14.67 6.07 -0.85
CA THR A 133 -14.18 6.65 0.42
C THR A 133 -12.72 7.11 0.36
N SER A 134 -12.09 7.08 -0.80
CA SER A 134 -10.70 7.54 -0.99
C SER A 134 -10.55 9.06 -1.03
N TRP A 135 -11.64 9.82 -0.99
CA TRP A 135 -11.60 11.28 -0.94
C TRP A 135 -11.21 11.77 0.45
N ASP A 136 -10.46 12.86 0.52
CA ASP A 136 -9.97 13.44 1.76
C ASP A 136 -11.11 13.80 2.73
N TYR A 137 -12.31 14.14 2.20
CA TYR A 137 -13.52 14.37 2.98
C TYR A 137 -13.82 13.22 3.96
N PHE A 138 -13.82 11.97 3.50
CA PHE A 138 -14.13 10.82 4.35
C PHE A 138 -13.07 10.57 5.41
N PHE A 139 -11.80 10.82 5.06
CA PHE A 139 -10.71 10.75 6.02
C PHE A 139 -10.91 11.76 7.17
N HIS A 140 -11.22 13.02 6.84
CA HIS A 140 -11.48 14.05 7.85
C HIS A 140 -12.76 13.81 8.64
N ALA A 141 -13.83 13.32 8.00
CA ALA A 141 -15.12 13.08 8.65
C ALA A 141 -15.08 11.88 9.62
N TRP A 142 -14.37 10.81 9.28
CA TRP A 142 -14.34 9.57 10.10
C TRP A 142 -13.10 9.42 10.97
N GLY A 143 -12.08 10.21 10.72
CA GLY A 143 -10.77 10.11 11.36
C GLY A 143 -9.94 8.94 10.86
N ALA A 144 -8.60 9.07 11.01
CA ALA A 144 -7.61 8.14 10.52
C ALA A 144 -7.84 6.67 10.95
N PRO A 145 -8.21 6.35 12.21
CA PRO A 145 -8.35 4.95 12.62
C PRO A 145 -9.52 4.22 11.93
N VAL A 146 -10.65 4.88 11.73
CA VAL A 146 -11.83 4.29 11.07
C VAL A 146 -11.57 4.12 9.59
N TRP A 147 -11.08 5.17 8.95
CA TRP A 147 -10.73 5.17 7.54
C TRP A 147 -9.70 4.06 7.22
N LYS A 148 -8.65 3.94 8.03
CA LYS A 148 -7.62 2.90 7.87
C LYS A 148 -8.21 1.48 8.00
N ARG A 149 -9.07 1.23 9.00
CA ARG A 149 -9.71 -0.09 9.16
C ARG A 149 -10.52 -0.48 7.93
N LEU A 150 -11.28 0.44 7.37
CA LEU A 150 -12.01 0.22 6.13
C LEU A 150 -11.05 -0.12 4.97
N HIS A 151 -9.97 0.64 4.80
CA HIS A 151 -9.01 0.42 3.72
C HIS A 151 -8.16 -0.84 3.90
N MET A 152 -8.11 -1.43 5.09
CA MET A 152 -7.51 -2.76 5.30
C MET A 152 -8.34 -3.88 4.66
N LEU A 153 -9.60 -3.65 4.29
CA LEU A 153 -10.41 -4.61 3.52
C LEU A 153 -9.81 -4.91 2.13
N VAL A 154 -8.83 -4.13 1.67
CA VAL A 154 -8.07 -4.44 0.47
C VAL A 154 -7.44 -5.84 0.51
N TYR A 155 -7.01 -6.31 1.67
CA TYR A 155 -6.45 -7.67 1.81
C TYR A 155 -7.51 -8.75 1.64
N VAL A 156 -8.73 -8.49 2.10
CA VAL A 156 -9.88 -9.38 1.87
C VAL A 156 -10.22 -9.41 0.38
N ALA A 157 -10.32 -8.23 -0.27
CA ALA A 157 -10.56 -8.12 -1.70
C ALA A 157 -9.48 -8.85 -2.52
N TYR A 158 -8.20 -8.69 -2.14
CA TYR A 158 -7.09 -9.39 -2.79
C TYR A 158 -7.20 -10.91 -2.66
N GLY A 159 -7.50 -11.42 -1.47
CA GLY A 159 -7.73 -12.85 -1.24
C GLY A 159 -8.89 -13.40 -2.08
N LEU A 160 -10.01 -12.66 -2.15
CA LEU A 160 -11.16 -13.04 -2.99
C LEU A 160 -10.79 -13.06 -4.48
N LEU A 161 -9.97 -12.11 -4.97
CA LEU A 161 -9.49 -12.11 -6.35
C LEU A 161 -8.53 -13.26 -6.63
N VAL A 162 -7.69 -13.63 -5.67
CA VAL A 162 -6.84 -14.83 -5.78
C VAL A 162 -7.70 -16.09 -5.91
N ILE A 163 -8.75 -16.25 -5.07
CA ILE A 163 -9.68 -17.38 -5.16
C ILE A 163 -10.41 -17.37 -6.50
N HIS A 164 -10.91 -16.20 -6.94
CA HIS A 164 -11.57 -16.03 -8.23
C HIS A 164 -10.70 -16.51 -9.40
N ALA A 165 -9.43 -16.08 -9.43
CA ALA A 165 -8.50 -16.48 -10.49
C ALA A 165 -8.10 -17.96 -10.39
N LEU A 166 -7.85 -18.47 -9.16
CA LEU A 166 -7.51 -19.86 -8.90
C LEU A 166 -8.57 -20.81 -9.42
N THR A 167 -9.84 -20.55 -9.07
CA THR A 167 -10.97 -21.40 -9.50
C THR A 167 -11.06 -21.40 -11.02
N ARG A 168 -10.83 -20.24 -11.66
CA ARG A 168 -10.83 -20.15 -13.12
C ARG A 168 -9.66 -20.92 -13.77
N PHE A 169 -8.48 -20.90 -13.16
CA PHE A 169 -7.34 -21.70 -13.68
C PHE A 169 -7.53 -23.20 -13.49
N ALA A 170 -8.17 -23.60 -12.39
CA ALA A 170 -8.44 -25.00 -12.11
C ALA A 170 -9.47 -25.61 -13.09
N SER A 171 -10.45 -24.81 -13.54
CA SER A 171 -11.49 -25.24 -14.48
C SER A 171 -11.05 -25.28 -15.95
N ASP A 172 -9.89 -24.70 -16.29
CA ASP A 172 -9.35 -24.67 -17.65
C ASP A 172 -7.86 -25.12 -17.65
N PRO A 173 -7.59 -26.42 -17.53
CA PRO A 173 -6.22 -26.96 -17.39
C PRO A 173 -5.41 -26.99 -18.69
N GLY A 174 -5.83 -26.28 -19.74
CA GLY A 174 -5.13 -26.22 -21.02
C GLY A 174 -3.73 -25.58 -20.92
N PRO A 175 -2.85 -25.81 -21.95
CA PRO A 175 -1.46 -25.33 -21.93
C PRO A 175 -1.32 -23.80 -21.85
N ILE A 176 -2.35 -23.05 -22.23
CA ILE A 176 -2.39 -21.59 -22.10
C ILE A 176 -2.61 -21.18 -20.65
N SER A 177 -3.36 -21.97 -19.84
CA SER A 177 -3.63 -21.64 -18.45
C SER A 177 -2.36 -21.63 -17.60
N TRP A 178 -1.41 -22.53 -17.83
CA TRP A 178 -0.12 -22.56 -17.14
C TRP A 178 0.77 -21.35 -17.43
N LYS A 179 0.77 -20.87 -18.69
CA LYS A 179 1.51 -19.66 -19.09
C LYS A 179 1.02 -18.40 -18.37
N ILE A 180 -0.23 -18.39 -17.94
CA ILE A 180 -0.84 -17.28 -17.20
C ILE A 180 -0.79 -17.55 -15.70
N ALA A 181 -1.03 -18.79 -15.27
CA ALA A 181 -1.06 -19.16 -13.86
C ALA A 181 0.30 -18.98 -13.17
N VAL A 182 1.40 -19.40 -13.82
CA VAL A 182 2.75 -19.26 -13.25
C VAL A 182 3.12 -17.80 -12.95
N PRO A 183 3.01 -16.84 -13.88
CA PRO A 183 3.22 -15.42 -13.58
C PRO A 183 2.27 -14.88 -12.51
N PHE A 184 1.01 -15.31 -12.51
CA PHE A 184 0.05 -14.93 -11.49
C PHE A 184 0.50 -15.34 -10.09
N PHE A 185 0.90 -16.61 -9.89
CA PHE A 185 1.40 -17.09 -8.61
C PHE A 185 2.72 -16.44 -8.21
N ALA A 186 3.58 -16.14 -9.18
CA ALA A 186 4.81 -15.39 -8.93
C ALA A 186 4.51 -13.99 -8.37
N VAL A 187 3.50 -13.29 -8.91
CA VAL A 187 3.06 -11.99 -8.40
C VAL A 187 2.49 -12.12 -6.99
N VAL A 188 1.60 -13.08 -6.75
CA VAL A 188 1.01 -13.33 -5.40
C VAL A 188 2.11 -13.66 -4.40
N GLY A 189 3.03 -14.55 -4.75
CA GLY A 189 4.16 -14.92 -3.91
C GLY A 189 5.08 -13.74 -3.61
N THR A 190 5.33 -12.87 -4.58
CA THR A 190 6.12 -11.64 -4.40
C THR A 190 5.45 -10.68 -3.42
N VAL A 191 4.13 -10.44 -3.56
CA VAL A 191 3.39 -9.60 -2.61
C VAL A 191 3.49 -10.19 -1.20
N ALA A 192 3.25 -11.49 -1.04
CA ALA A 192 3.36 -12.15 0.26
C ALA A 192 4.78 -12.06 0.85
N ALA A 193 5.80 -12.36 0.06
CA ALA A 193 7.19 -12.30 0.47
C ALA A 193 7.62 -10.89 0.92
N LEU A 194 7.20 -9.84 0.20
CA LEU A 194 7.46 -8.46 0.59
C LEU A 194 6.82 -8.12 1.93
N HIS A 195 5.58 -8.57 2.17
CA HIS A 195 4.90 -8.34 3.45
C HIS A 195 5.58 -9.05 4.60
N VAL A 196 5.97 -10.33 4.41
CA VAL A 196 6.70 -11.11 5.41
C VAL A 196 8.06 -10.48 5.70
N ALA A 197 8.83 -10.14 4.67
CA ALA A 197 10.14 -9.52 4.83
C ALA A 197 10.06 -8.18 5.57
N ALA A 198 9.08 -7.32 5.21
CA ALA A 198 8.86 -6.06 5.90
C ALA A 198 8.42 -6.28 7.35
N ALA A 199 7.53 -7.22 7.62
CA ALA A 199 7.10 -7.57 8.98
C ALA A 199 8.27 -8.07 9.84
N LEU A 200 9.12 -8.94 9.31
CA LEU A 200 10.31 -9.44 10.02
C LEU A 200 11.32 -8.31 10.31
N LYS A 201 11.53 -7.41 9.36
CA LYS A 201 12.38 -6.23 9.54
C LYS A 201 11.84 -5.32 10.66
N GLU A 202 10.53 -5.05 10.64
CA GLU A 202 9.89 -4.22 11.65
C GLU A 202 9.85 -4.89 13.03
N ALA A 203 9.56 -6.20 13.09
CA ALA A 203 9.59 -6.95 14.34
C ALA A 203 10.98 -6.96 15.01
N ARG A 204 12.07 -6.86 14.23
CA ARG A 204 13.42 -6.69 14.79
C ARG A 204 13.61 -5.32 15.43
N LYS A 205 13.05 -4.26 14.83
CA LYS A 205 13.08 -2.91 15.41
C LYS A 205 12.22 -2.80 16.66
N ASP A 206 11.07 -3.52 16.69
CA ASP A 206 10.13 -3.49 17.81
C ASP A 206 10.60 -4.30 19.04
N ARG A 207 11.73 -5.01 18.93
CA ARG A 207 12.42 -5.64 20.08
C ARG A 207 13.06 -4.54 20.93
N ALA A 208 12.22 -3.72 21.56
CA ALA A 208 12.64 -2.65 22.44
C ALA A 208 13.51 -3.19 23.59
N GLY A 209 14.55 -2.46 23.94
CA GLY A 209 15.31 -2.71 25.15
C GLY A 209 14.40 -2.61 26.38
N ARG A 210 14.65 -3.45 27.38
CA ARG A 210 13.99 -3.31 28.69
C ARG A 210 14.49 -2.07 29.40
N PRO A 211 13.62 -1.37 30.15
CA PRO A 211 14.07 -0.27 31.00
C PRO A 211 15.22 -0.73 31.90
N ARG A 212 16.21 0.15 32.08
CA ARG A 212 17.28 -0.04 33.05
C ARG A 212 16.76 0.27 34.47
N GLU A 213 17.56 -0.06 35.49
CA GLU A 213 17.24 0.26 36.88
C GLU A 213 17.06 1.78 37.13
N ASP A 214 17.75 2.61 36.34
CA ASP A 214 17.64 4.07 36.37
C ASP A 214 16.42 4.61 35.57
N GLY A 215 15.56 3.73 35.05
CA GLY A 215 14.38 4.08 34.28
C GLY A 215 14.66 4.43 32.80
N LEU A 216 15.93 4.52 32.39
CA LEU A 216 16.29 4.82 31.00
C LEU A 216 15.94 3.65 30.08
N ILE A 217 15.30 3.92 28.95
CA ILE A 217 14.96 2.90 27.96
C ILE A 217 15.93 3.01 26.78
N PRO A 218 16.75 1.97 26.50
CA PRO A 218 17.70 2.02 25.41
C PRO A 218 16.98 2.04 24.06
N LEU A 219 17.32 3.02 23.20
CA LEU A 219 16.81 3.15 21.84
C LEU A 219 17.79 2.60 20.82
N GLY A 220 19.10 2.67 21.08
CA GLY A 220 20.17 2.16 20.23
C GLY A 220 21.26 3.19 19.92
N ASP A 221 22.21 2.79 19.08
CA ASP A 221 23.24 3.66 18.52
C ASP A 221 22.76 4.28 17.21
N PHE A 222 22.81 5.61 17.13
CA PHE A 222 22.43 6.42 15.95
C PHE A 222 23.60 7.26 15.44
N SER A 223 24.85 6.90 15.74
CA SER A 223 26.04 7.57 15.24
C SER A 223 26.10 7.53 13.70
N TRP A 224 25.56 6.49 13.10
CA TRP A 224 25.47 6.29 11.66
C TRP A 224 24.40 7.15 10.95
N LEU A 225 23.47 7.76 11.70
CA LEU A 225 22.38 8.55 11.13
C LEU A 225 22.97 9.87 10.61
N ALA A 226 22.88 10.12 9.31
CA ALA A 226 23.41 11.34 8.71
C ALA A 226 22.51 12.54 8.99
N GLU A 227 23.06 13.74 8.86
CA GLU A 227 22.33 15.00 9.01
C GLU A 227 21.10 15.05 8.09
N GLY A 228 19.98 15.53 8.61
CA GLY A 228 18.69 15.58 7.92
C GLY A 228 17.97 14.22 7.79
N GLN A 229 18.56 13.13 8.23
CA GLN A 229 17.93 11.82 8.18
C GLN A 229 17.13 11.51 9.45
N ALA A 230 16.08 10.69 9.27
CA ALA A 230 15.32 10.12 10.35
C ALA A 230 15.34 8.59 10.31
N THR A 231 15.11 7.97 11.48
CA THR A 231 14.91 6.52 11.62
C THR A 231 13.88 6.24 12.70
N THR A 232 13.39 5.00 12.79
CA THR A 232 12.42 4.58 13.81
C THR A 232 13.13 3.75 14.87
N ALA A 233 12.90 4.08 16.13
CA ALA A 233 13.22 3.26 17.29
C ALA A 233 11.93 2.85 18.03
N SER A 234 12.02 1.87 18.93
CA SER A 234 10.89 1.44 19.76
C SER A 234 11.23 1.51 21.23
N ALA A 235 10.33 2.07 22.04
CA ALA A 235 10.43 2.11 23.47
C ALA A 235 9.06 1.93 24.12
N GLY A 236 8.94 1.04 25.11
CA GLY A 236 7.70 0.84 25.85
C GLY A 236 6.48 0.45 24.98
N GLY A 237 6.71 -0.19 23.82
CA GLY A 237 5.64 -0.54 22.87
C GLY A 237 5.25 0.61 21.92
N GLU A 238 5.86 1.79 22.06
CA GLU A 238 5.65 2.93 21.18
C GLU A 238 6.81 3.07 20.19
N ARG A 239 6.49 3.47 18.94
CA ARG A 239 7.49 3.81 17.92
C ARG A 239 7.80 5.28 17.96
N ILE A 240 9.10 5.59 18.00
CA ILE A 240 9.66 6.93 18.12
C ILE A 240 10.48 7.23 16.87
N ALA A 241 10.27 8.39 16.27
CA ALA A 241 11.12 8.91 15.21
C ALA A 241 12.37 9.56 15.84
N ILE A 242 13.55 9.07 15.48
CA ILE A 242 14.84 9.68 15.84
C ILE A 242 15.34 10.44 14.62
N VAL A 243 15.66 11.70 14.80
CA VAL A 243 16.07 12.62 13.72
C VAL A 243 17.42 13.23 14.07
N ARG A 244 18.36 13.25 13.12
CA ARG A 244 19.57 14.07 13.24
C ARG A 244 19.30 15.41 12.58
N PHE A 245 19.43 16.48 13.36
CA PHE A 245 19.19 17.83 12.90
C PHE A 245 20.10 18.82 13.65
N GLU A 246 20.78 19.70 12.89
CA GLU A 246 21.75 20.68 13.45
C GLU A 246 22.80 20.01 14.36
N GLY A 247 23.32 18.85 13.95
CA GLY A 247 24.33 18.10 14.68
C GLY A 247 23.83 17.34 15.91
N ALA A 248 22.56 17.52 16.34
CA ALA A 248 21.96 16.87 17.50
C ALA A 248 20.96 15.79 17.09
N LEU A 249 20.63 14.88 18.03
CA LEU A 249 19.54 13.93 17.89
C LEU A 249 18.30 14.46 18.59
N TYR A 250 17.17 14.33 17.93
CA TYR A 250 15.84 14.65 18.46
C TYR A 250 14.92 13.43 18.35
N ALA A 251 13.95 13.36 19.25
CA ALA A 251 13.00 12.26 19.32
C ALA A 251 11.56 12.79 19.33
N LEU A 252 10.75 12.31 18.38
CA LEU A 252 9.35 12.67 18.23
C LEU A 252 8.51 11.39 18.12
N SER A 253 7.18 11.52 18.34
CA SER A 253 6.26 10.44 17.99
C SER A 253 6.44 10.07 16.52
N ASN A 254 6.49 8.76 16.23
CA ASN A 254 6.60 8.27 14.85
C ASN A 254 5.30 8.41 14.07
N VAL A 255 4.23 8.91 14.71
CA VAL A 255 2.88 8.95 14.15
C VAL A 255 2.56 10.38 13.73
N CYS A 256 2.52 10.61 12.41
CA CYS A 256 2.09 11.88 11.83
C CYS A 256 0.61 12.15 12.14
N THR A 257 0.27 13.37 12.54
CA THR A 257 -1.11 13.79 12.87
C THR A 257 -2.06 13.66 11.70
N HIS A 258 -1.59 13.84 10.47
CA HIS A 258 -2.44 13.82 9.28
C HIS A 258 -3.05 12.42 9.02
N GLN A 259 -2.23 11.39 8.74
CA GLN A 259 -2.72 10.04 8.42
C GLN A 259 -1.89 8.93 9.07
N ASN A 260 -1.31 9.19 10.23
CA ASN A 260 -0.45 8.26 10.94
C ASN A 260 0.76 7.77 10.11
N GLY A 261 1.25 8.62 9.20
CA GLY A 261 2.47 8.34 8.43
C GLY A 261 3.68 8.20 9.34
N PRO A 262 4.63 7.30 9.03
CA PRO A 262 5.79 7.03 9.89
C PRO A 262 6.84 8.13 9.73
N LEU A 263 6.92 9.08 10.67
CA LEU A 263 7.85 10.20 10.62
C LEU A 263 9.32 9.78 10.60
N GLY A 264 9.68 8.66 11.23
CA GLY A 264 11.04 8.11 11.20
C GLY A 264 11.45 7.52 9.84
N GLU A 265 10.53 7.40 8.88
CA GLU A 265 10.83 7.08 7.49
C GLU A 265 10.98 8.34 6.62
N GLY A 266 10.78 9.53 7.20
CA GLY A 266 10.92 10.82 6.56
C GLY A 266 12.35 11.34 6.52
N PHE A 267 12.49 12.61 6.17
CA PHE A 267 13.77 13.34 6.14
C PHE A 267 13.50 14.82 6.42
N VAL A 268 14.55 15.54 6.81
CA VAL A 268 14.43 16.98 7.05
C VAL A 268 14.54 17.73 5.72
N ARG A 269 13.59 18.64 5.51
CA ARG A 269 13.57 19.59 4.39
C ARG A 269 13.21 20.97 4.92
N ASP A 270 13.94 21.99 4.51
CA ASP A 270 13.72 23.39 4.91
C ASP A 270 13.62 23.59 6.43
N GLY A 271 14.41 22.82 7.21
CA GLY A 271 14.41 22.86 8.69
C GLY A 271 13.33 22.05 9.37
N TYR A 272 12.48 21.36 8.66
CA TYR A 272 11.37 20.55 9.19
C TYR A 272 11.49 19.07 8.80
N LEU A 273 11.14 18.17 9.73
CA LEU A 273 10.95 16.75 9.43
C LEU A 273 9.69 16.57 8.59
N GLU A 274 9.86 16.12 7.36
CA GLU A 274 8.78 15.93 6.41
C GLU A 274 8.25 14.48 6.47
N CYS A 275 6.93 14.34 6.64
CA CYS A 275 6.25 13.05 6.61
C CYS A 275 6.32 12.45 5.20
N PRO A 276 6.78 11.19 5.05
CA PRO A 276 6.97 10.58 3.73
C PRO A 276 5.68 10.30 2.98
N TRP A 277 4.51 10.37 3.65
CA TRP A 277 3.24 10.05 3.01
C TRP A 277 2.60 11.24 2.29
N HIS A 278 2.56 12.41 2.95
CA HIS A 278 1.84 13.57 2.39
C HIS A 278 2.59 14.90 2.54
N GLY A 279 3.86 14.87 2.96
CA GLY A 279 4.68 16.07 3.06
C GLY A 279 4.32 16.99 4.25
N TYR A 280 3.57 16.49 5.26
CA TYR A 280 3.37 17.24 6.49
C TYR A 280 4.70 17.44 7.22
N GLN A 281 4.92 18.63 7.72
CA GLN A 281 6.21 19.07 8.25
C GLN A 281 6.11 19.39 9.73
N PHE A 282 7.15 19.00 10.50
CA PHE A 282 7.24 19.22 11.94
C PHE A 282 8.66 19.63 12.31
N ASP A 283 8.81 20.68 13.14
CA ASP A 283 10.11 21.05 13.72
C ASP A 283 10.65 19.90 14.57
N PRO A 284 11.83 19.34 14.28
CA PRO A 284 12.41 18.24 15.05
C PRO A 284 12.56 18.52 16.54
N ARG A 285 12.73 19.79 16.94
CA ARG A 285 12.97 20.23 18.33
C ARG A 285 11.70 20.30 19.14
N THR A 286 10.61 20.80 18.54
CA THR A 286 9.39 21.16 19.25
C THR A 286 8.20 20.26 18.88
N GLY A 287 8.28 19.55 17.75
CA GLY A 287 7.17 18.80 17.18
C GLY A 287 6.08 19.67 16.55
N GLN A 288 6.25 21.00 16.51
CA GLN A 288 5.29 21.94 15.96
C GLN A 288 5.37 21.96 14.42
N SER A 289 4.22 22.08 13.76
CA SER A 289 4.16 22.35 12.31
C SER A 289 4.63 23.77 11.98
N PRO A 290 4.95 24.07 10.69
CA PRO A 290 5.33 25.40 10.26
C PRO A 290 4.27 26.46 10.60
N PRO A 291 4.64 27.76 10.66
CA PRO A 291 3.70 28.84 10.88
C PRO A 291 2.51 28.80 9.93
N GLY A 292 1.31 28.99 10.46
CA GLY A 292 0.05 28.89 9.71
C GLY A 292 -0.65 27.53 9.79
N PHE A 293 -0.02 26.57 10.53
CA PHE A 293 -0.62 25.27 10.85
C PHE A 293 -0.55 25.04 12.36
N ASP A 294 -1.58 24.38 12.92
CA ASP A 294 -1.72 24.14 14.38
C ASP A 294 -1.35 22.71 14.79
N ASP A 295 -0.91 21.89 13.84
CA ASP A 295 -0.55 20.49 14.11
C ASP A 295 0.71 20.38 14.97
N ARG A 296 0.69 19.42 15.90
CA ARG A 296 1.84 19.12 16.75
C ARG A 296 1.93 17.62 17.02
N VAL A 297 3.16 17.10 16.96
CA VAL A 297 3.47 15.73 17.40
C VAL A 297 4.21 15.77 18.73
N PRO A 298 3.97 14.80 19.65
CA PRO A 298 4.73 14.68 20.89
C PRO A 298 6.23 14.59 20.65
N THR A 299 7.02 15.22 21.52
CA THR A 299 8.49 15.10 21.55
C THR A 299 8.92 14.40 22.83
N TYR A 300 10.05 13.70 22.77
CA TYR A 300 10.57 12.91 23.87
C TYR A 300 11.97 13.39 24.22
N ARG A 301 12.30 13.35 25.51
CA ARG A 301 13.66 13.64 25.99
C ARG A 301 14.54 12.42 25.77
N ILE A 302 15.70 12.63 25.16
CA ILE A 302 16.71 11.60 24.97
C ILE A 302 18.06 12.03 25.55
N VAL A 303 18.88 11.05 25.89
CA VAL A 303 20.25 11.25 26.34
C VAL A 303 21.15 10.20 25.69
N THR A 304 22.33 10.61 25.27
CA THR A 304 23.33 9.68 24.72
C THR A 304 24.44 9.47 25.74
N VAL A 305 24.66 8.22 26.13
CA VAL A 305 25.69 7.79 27.06
C VAL A 305 26.51 6.69 26.41
N ALA A 306 27.82 6.88 26.31
CA ALA A 306 28.75 5.94 25.69
C ALA A 306 28.30 5.46 24.28
N GLY A 307 27.80 6.37 23.44
CA GLY A 307 27.35 6.08 22.07
C GLY A 307 25.94 5.52 21.96
N ILE A 308 25.32 5.09 23.05
CA ILE A 308 23.94 4.58 23.05
C ILE A 308 22.99 5.70 23.47
N THR A 309 21.94 5.88 22.70
CA THR A 309 20.86 6.82 22.97
C THR A 309 19.76 6.14 23.77
N TYR A 310 19.30 6.82 24.80
CA TYR A 310 18.25 6.37 25.72
C TYR A 310 17.09 7.36 25.70
N LEU A 311 15.88 6.84 25.81
CA LEU A 311 14.71 7.62 26.15
C LEU A 311 14.72 7.89 27.64
N LYS A 312 14.51 9.17 28.01
CA LYS A 312 14.33 9.58 29.40
C LYS A 312 12.81 9.66 29.67
N PRO A 313 12.30 8.94 30.66
CA PRO A 313 10.89 9.01 31.07
C PRO A 313 10.44 10.42 31.43
#